data_6cd46ffd9633aa0f33e1a2157ca7136d
#
_entry.id   6cd46ffd9633aa0f33e1a2157ca7136d
#
_cell.length_a   1.000
_cell.length_b   1.000
_cell.length_c   1.000
_cell.angle_alpha   90.00
_cell.angle_beta   90.00
_cell.angle_gamma   90.00
#
_symmetry.space_group_name_H-M   'P 1'
#
loop_
_entity.id
_entity.type
_entity.pdbx_description
1 polymer ?
#
loop_
_entity_poly.entity_id
_entity_poly.type
_entity_poly.pdbx_seq_one_letter_code
_entity_poly.pdbx_strand_id
1 'polypeptide(L)'
;MSNTIHNPRVWEHMEKESCYNHNYYRNPQTGEIILEECDELYNCCSFYSVDENLKKGKYLGDCYCEDYDWNREEDIKLEYYS
;
A
#
# COMPACT_ATOMS: atom_id res chain seq x y z
N MET A 1 0.82 7.54 -16.29
CA MET A 1 1.42 6.20 -16.22
C MET A 1 0.75 5.39 -15.13
N SER A 2 0.83 4.07 -15.21
CA SER A 2 0.21 3.20 -14.22
C SER A 2 1.21 2.12 -13.79
N ASN A 3 0.94 1.53 -12.63
CA ASN A 3 1.72 0.45 -12.06
C ASN A 3 0.76 -0.56 -11.46
N THR A 4 1.12 -1.82 -11.51
CA THR A 4 0.29 -2.89 -10.93
C THR A 4 1.06 -3.53 -9.78
N ILE A 5 0.42 -3.61 -8.61
CA ILE A 5 1.00 -4.29 -7.45
C ILE A 5 0.02 -5.35 -6.94
N HIS A 6 0.55 -6.32 -6.23
CA HIS A 6 -0.30 -7.27 -5.51
C HIS A 6 -0.99 -6.53 -4.36
N ASN A 7 -2.25 -6.84 -4.08
CA ASN A 7 -2.99 -6.18 -3.01
C ASN A 7 -2.29 -6.41 -1.66
N PRO A 8 -1.66 -5.38 -1.06
CA PRO A 8 -0.92 -5.58 0.17
C PRO A 8 -1.80 -5.73 1.41
N ARG A 9 -3.07 -5.38 1.32
CA ARG A 9 -3.98 -5.48 2.48
C ARG A 9 -4.31 -6.93 2.86
N VAL A 10 -4.02 -7.89 1.97
CA VAL A 10 -4.16 -9.31 2.30
C VAL A 10 -2.90 -9.88 2.94
N TRP A 11 -1.83 -9.09 3.02
CA TRP A 11 -0.59 -9.46 3.69
C TRP A 11 -0.69 -9.25 5.20
N GLU A 12 0.39 -9.53 5.91
CA GLU A 12 0.46 -9.30 7.35
C GLU A 12 0.48 -7.80 7.65
N HIS A 13 -0.50 -7.32 8.42
CA HIS A 13 -0.54 -5.93 8.86
C HIS A 13 0.44 -5.73 10.03
N MET A 14 1.41 -4.86 9.83
CA MET A 14 2.42 -4.55 10.85
C MET A 14 1.85 -3.51 11.82
N GLU A 15 0.99 -3.99 12.73
CA GLU A 15 0.17 -3.15 13.62
C GLU A 15 1.00 -2.22 14.50
N LYS A 16 2.10 -2.73 15.03
CA LYS A 16 2.96 -1.96 15.94
C LYS A 16 3.68 -0.80 15.26
N GLU A 17 3.98 -0.96 13.99
CA GLU A 17 4.70 0.04 13.19
C GLU A 17 3.74 1.00 12.49
N SER A 18 2.47 0.63 12.41
CA SER A 18 1.44 1.42 11.74
C SER A 18 0.85 2.47 12.68
N CYS A 19 0.35 3.55 12.08
CA CYS A 19 -0.38 4.57 12.83
C CYS A 19 -1.53 5.06 11.97
N TYR A 20 -2.25 6.07 12.44
CA TYR A 20 -3.42 6.59 11.74
C TYR A 20 -3.07 7.01 10.31
N ASN A 21 -3.75 6.44 9.33
CA ASN A 21 -3.55 6.68 7.90
C ASN A 21 -2.18 6.27 7.35
N HIS A 22 -1.35 5.57 8.14
CA HIS A 22 -0.05 5.04 7.71
C HIS A 22 0.00 3.57 8.09
N ASN A 23 -0.19 2.70 7.11
CA ASN A 23 -0.23 1.26 7.35
C ASN A 23 0.90 0.56 6.62
N TYR A 24 1.65 -0.27 7.36
CA TYR A 24 2.68 -1.12 6.79
C TYR A 24 2.15 -2.54 6.65
N TYR A 25 2.37 -3.13 5.49
CA TYR A 25 1.97 -4.51 5.20
C TYR A 25 3.19 -5.29 4.74
N ARG A 26 3.38 -6.47 5.28
CA ARG A 26 4.50 -7.33 4.93
C ARG A 26 3.99 -8.60 4.27
N ASN A 27 4.56 -8.94 3.11
CA ASN A 27 4.30 -10.20 2.45
C ASN A 27 4.96 -11.31 3.27
N PRO A 28 4.18 -12.25 3.85
CA PRO A 28 4.75 -13.29 4.73
C PRO A 28 5.64 -14.30 4.01
N GLN A 29 5.55 -14.35 2.66
CA GLN A 29 6.35 -15.29 1.86
C GLN A 29 7.68 -14.70 1.41
N THR A 30 7.68 -13.41 1.05
CA THR A 30 8.87 -12.76 0.47
C THR A 30 9.55 -11.77 1.42
N GLY A 31 8.84 -11.30 2.45
CA GLY A 31 9.34 -10.26 3.34
C GLY A 31 9.21 -8.85 2.79
N GLU A 32 8.67 -8.69 1.59
CA GLU A 32 8.43 -7.38 0.99
C GLU A 32 7.48 -6.55 1.85
N ILE A 33 7.83 -5.28 2.07
CA ILE A 33 7.00 -4.36 2.87
C ILE A 33 6.53 -3.22 1.99
N ILE A 34 5.24 -2.90 2.10
CA ILE A 34 4.62 -1.77 1.41
C ILE A 34 3.97 -0.85 2.44
N LEU A 35 4.19 0.45 2.27
CA LEU A 35 3.52 1.48 3.06
C LEU A 35 2.31 2.01 2.29
N GLU A 36 1.16 2.04 2.97
CA GLU A 36 -0.06 2.65 2.46
C GLU A 36 -0.33 3.93 3.26
N GLU A 37 -0.32 5.07 2.58
CA GLU A 37 -0.70 6.35 3.17
C GLU A 37 -2.07 6.75 2.64
N CYS A 38 -3.07 6.87 3.51
CA CYS A 38 -4.44 7.19 3.13
C CYS A 38 -4.75 8.66 3.37
N ASP A 39 -5.45 9.28 2.43
CA ASP A 39 -6.00 10.63 2.56
C ASP A 39 -7.52 10.51 2.70
N GLU A 40 -8.02 10.75 3.89
CA GLU A 40 -9.46 10.64 4.17
C GLU A 40 -10.30 11.65 3.39
N LEU A 41 -9.74 12.83 3.15
CA LEU A 41 -10.48 13.89 2.47
C LEU A 41 -10.83 13.50 1.04
N TYR A 42 -9.90 12.83 0.36
CA TYR A 42 -10.07 12.44 -1.05
C TYR A 42 -10.36 10.95 -1.22
N ASN A 43 -10.40 10.20 -0.12
CA ASN A 43 -10.61 8.75 -0.13
C ASN A 43 -9.62 8.04 -1.07
N CYS A 44 -8.38 8.50 -1.04
CA CYS A 44 -7.31 8.07 -1.94
C CYS A 44 -6.14 7.53 -1.12
N CYS A 45 -5.53 6.47 -1.61
CA CYS A 45 -4.37 5.85 -0.95
C CYS A 45 -3.15 5.93 -1.85
N SER A 46 -2.01 6.28 -1.25
CA SER A 46 -0.71 6.29 -1.93
C SER A 46 0.14 5.14 -1.39
N PHE A 47 0.86 4.48 -2.28
CA PHE A 47 1.65 3.30 -1.93
C PHE A 47 3.13 3.54 -2.20
N TYR A 48 3.97 3.05 -1.28
CA TYR A 48 5.42 3.19 -1.37
C TYR A 48 6.08 1.86 -1.03
N SER A 49 7.19 1.55 -1.71
CA SER A 49 8.06 0.49 -1.26
C SER A 49 8.80 0.95 0.00
N VAL A 50 9.14 0.02 0.86
CA VAL A 50 9.79 0.33 2.15
C VAL A 50 10.89 -0.69 2.38
N ASP A 51 12.03 -0.25 2.95
CA ASP A 51 13.10 -1.16 3.29
C ASP A 51 12.85 -1.86 4.65
N GLU A 52 13.75 -2.73 5.05
CA GLU A 52 13.63 -3.49 6.30
C GLU A 52 13.64 -2.60 7.55
N ASN A 53 14.13 -1.37 7.43
CA ASN A 53 14.14 -0.37 8.50
C ASN A 53 12.91 0.53 8.46
N LEU A 54 11.94 0.22 7.61
CA LEU A 54 10.70 0.97 7.39
C LEU A 54 10.94 2.37 6.82
N LYS A 55 12.05 2.54 6.14
CA LYS A 55 12.35 3.80 5.46
C LYS A 55 11.61 3.84 4.13
N LYS A 56 10.84 4.90 3.91
CA LYS A 56 10.08 5.11 2.68
C LYS A 56 11.02 5.15 1.48
N GLY A 57 10.72 4.33 0.49
CA GLY A 57 11.49 4.23 -0.75
C GLY A 57 10.74 4.75 -1.95
N LYS A 58 10.58 3.90 -2.97
CA LYS A 58 9.99 4.29 -4.25
C LYS A 58 8.47 4.48 -4.13
N TYR A 59 7.97 5.58 -4.69
CA TYR A 59 6.54 5.80 -4.88
C TYR A 59 5.99 4.83 -5.93
N LEU A 60 4.93 4.09 -5.59
CA LEU A 60 4.36 3.07 -6.45
C LEU A 60 3.10 3.53 -7.18
N GLY A 61 2.45 4.58 -6.70
CA GLY A 61 1.23 5.12 -7.31
C GLY A 61 0.10 5.26 -6.32
N ASP A 62 -1.03 5.78 -6.80
CA ASP A 62 -2.23 6.07 -6.00
C ASP A 62 -3.43 5.30 -6.53
N CYS A 63 -4.41 5.05 -5.68
CA CYS A 63 -5.72 4.56 -6.09
C CYS A 63 -6.79 5.08 -5.15
N TYR A 64 -8.04 5.09 -5.62
CA TYR A 64 -9.18 5.38 -4.76
C TYR A 64 -9.56 4.15 -3.97
N CYS A 65 -9.83 4.32 -2.68
CA CYS A 65 -10.11 3.20 -1.79
C CYS A 65 -11.35 2.38 -2.20
N GLU A 66 -12.29 3.01 -2.87
CA GLU A 66 -13.55 2.36 -3.29
C GLU A 66 -13.44 1.55 -4.59
N ASP A 67 -12.31 1.68 -5.32
CA ASP A 67 -12.17 1.03 -6.62
C ASP A 67 -11.86 -0.46 -6.55
N TYR A 68 -11.51 -0.97 -5.37
CA TYR A 68 -11.05 -2.35 -5.21
C TYR A 68 -11.72 -3.05 -4.04
N ASP A 69 -11.85 -4.36 -4.18
CA ASP A 69 -12.24 -5.23 -3.07
C ASP A 69 -10.98 -5.62 -2.30
N TRP A 70 -10.72 -4.89 -1.21
CA TRP A 70 -9.50 -5.06 -0.41
C TRP A 70 -9.43 -6.36 0.38
N ASN A 71 -10.49 -7.15 0.37
CA ASN A 71 -10.49 -8.45 1.03
C ASN A 71 -10.07 -9.58 0.10
N ARG A 72 -9.78 -9.27 -1.16
CA ARG A 72 -9.43 -10.27 -2.16
C ARG A 72 -7.96 -10.23 -2.52
N GLU A 73 -7.42 -11.40 -2.79
CA GLU A 73 -6.05 -11.59 -3.23
C GLU A 73 -5.97 -11.39 -4.75
N GLU A 74 -5.97 -10.14 -5.17
CA GLU A 74 -5.89 -9.77 -6.58
C GLU A 74 -4.92 -8.60 -6.77
N ASP A 75 -4.44 -8.42 -8.00
CA ASP A 75 -3.57 -7.30 -8.31
C ASP A 75 -4.39 -6.02 -8.41
N ILE A 76 -3.80 -4.92 -7.97
CA ILE A 76 -4.42 -3.60 -8.05
C ILE A 76 -3.59 -2.70 -8.94
N LYS A 77 -4.29 -1.85 -9.69
CA LYS A 77 -3.67 -0.92 -10.61
C LYS A 77 -3.57 0.45 -9.95
N LEU A 78 -2.36 0.98 -9.90
CA LEU A 78 -2.07 2.30 -9.32
C LEU A 78 -1.77 3.29 -10.42
N GLU A 79 -2.19 4.54 -10.23
CA GLU A 79 -1.91 5.63 -11.15
C GLU A 79 -0.91 6.59 -10.52
N TYR A 80 -0.05 7.18 -11.36
CA TYR A 80 0.89 8.22 -10.91
C TYR A 80 0.24 9.58 -11.12
N TYR A 81 0.01 10.29 -10.01
CA TYR A 81 -0.63 11.61 -10.03
C TYR A 81 0.35 12.75 -9.76
N SER A 82 1.60 12.45 -9.65
CA SER A 82 2.62 13.48 -9.40
C SER A 82 3.20 14.05 -10.68
#